data_54a8043de6eff7b67dc77a579da2c005
#
_entry.id   54a8043de6eff7b67dc77a579da2c005
#
_cell.length_a   1.000
_cell.length_b   1.000
_cell.length_c   1.000
_cell.angle_alpha   90.00
_cell.angle_beta   90.00
_cell.angle_gamma   90.00
#
_symmetry.space_group_name_H-M   'P 1'
#
loop_
_entity.id
_entity.type
_entity.pdbx_description
1 polymer ?
#
loop_
_entity_poly.entity_id
_entity_poly.type
_entity_poly.pdbx_seq_one_letter_code
_entity_poly.pdbx_strand_id
1 'polypeptide(L)'
;STLFPYTTLFRSEDDDTFTKEDLLDDRFLVTPNVAIAQATEAVVQMGVLAQKNFISVRELYDKYDLKSIDKIKEREELIDRLEDRVGSYLIKLNDCGLNEDESRTVTALFHLISEYERIGDYTINIYETADVLYEKEIGFSEQAKHELDVVCNAIQEIIGPRSEEHTSE
;
A
#
# COMPACT_ATOMS: atom_id res chain seq x y z
N SER A 1 24.40 14.76 -4.77
CA SER A 1 23.35 14.42 -3.79
C SER A 1 22.02 14.34 -4.51
N THR A 2 21.72 13.19 -5.05
CA THR A 2 20.41 12.90 -5.59
C THR A 2 19.51 12.43 -4.44
N LEU A 3 18.95 13.37 -3.75
CA LEU A 3 17.80 13.13 -2.92
C LEU A 3 16.64 12.77 -3.87
N PHE A 4 16.32 11.51 -3.94
CA PHE A 4 15.04 11.09 -4.52
C PHE A 4 13.94 11.76 -3.70
N PRO A 5 13.10 12.59 -4.31
CA PRO A 5 12.07 13.27 -3.56
C PRO A 5 10.90 12.31 -3.30
N TYR A 6 11.09 11.35 -2.40
CA TYR A 6 9.95 10.59 -1.87
C TYR A 6 8.91 11.52 -1.22
N THR A 7 9.35 12.72 -0.83
CA THR A 7 8.47 13.77 -0.29
C THR A 7 7.57 14.41 -1.36
N THR A 8 7.87 14.27 -2.64
CA THR A 8 7.02 14.82 -3.71
C THR A 8 5.88 13.90 -4.10
N LEU A 9 5.98 12.61 -3.81
CA LEU A 9 4.89 11.64 -4.02
C LEU A 9 3.76 11.81 -2.99
N PHE A 10 4.03 12.46 -1.87
CA PHE A 10 3.04 12.70 -0.81
C PHE A 10 2.36 14.07 -0.90
N ARG A 11 2.66 14.89 -1.90
CA ARG A 11 2.30 16.30 -1.89
C ARG A 11 1.02 16.70 -2.62
N SER A 12 0.32 15.78 -3.23
CA SER A 12 -1.00 16.08 -3.77
C SER A 12 -2.02 15.11 -3.18
N GLU A 13 -2.85 15.61 -2.29
CA GLU A 13 -4.00 14.89 -1.75
C GLU A 13 -5.01 14.47 -2.84
N ASP A 14 -4.81 14.92 -4.08
CA ASP A 14 -5.75 14.73 -5.19
C ASP A 14 -5.21 13.90 -6.36
N ASP A 15 -3.98 13.38 -6.30
CA ASP A 15 -3.39 12.64 -7.43
C ASP A 15 -3.28 11.12 -7.20
N ASP A 16 -4.32 10.54 -6.61
CA ASP A 16 -4.49 9.08 -6.57
C ASP A 16 -4.87 8.50 -7.96
N THR A 17 -4.94 9.37 -9.01
CA THR A 17 -5.31 8.96 -10.37
C THR A 17 -4.14 8.41 -11.18
N PHE A 18 -2.88 8.76 -10.85
CA PHE A 18 -1.72 8.22 -11.53
C PHE A 18 -1.37 6.84 -10.99
N THR A 19 -1.45 5.83 -11.86
CA THR A 19 -1.16 4.46 -11.47
C THR A 19 0.21 4.04 -12.00
N LYS A 20 1.00 3.39 -11.15
CA LYS A 20 2.31 2.82 -11.52
C LYS A 20 2.18 1.56 -12.38
N GLU A 21 0.95 1.10 -12.65
CA GLU A 21 0.72 -0.05 -13.51
C GLU A 21 1.22 0.16 -14.95
N ASP A 22 1.21 1.40 -15.43
CA ASP A 22 1.71 1.75 -16.77
C ASP A 22 3.23 1.57 -16.90
N LEU A 23 3.95 1.46 -15.78
CA LEU A 23 5.38 1.14 -15.77
C LEU A 23 5.65 -0.33 -16.06
N LEU A 24 4.65 -1.21 -15.93
CA LEU A 24 4.76 -2.66 -16.10
C LEU A 24 4.67 -3.04 -17.57
N ASP A 25 5.71 -2.73 -18.33
CA ASP A 25 5.78 -2.94 -19.76
C ASP A 25 6.62 -4.20 -20.08
N ASP A 26 6.03 -5.11 -20.84
CA ASP A 26 6.68 -6.37 -21.22
C ASP A 26 7.98 -6.16 -22.00
N ARG A 27 8.15 -5.01 -22.64
CA ARG A 27 9.41 -4.66 -23.33
C ARG A 27 10.61 -4.60 -22.40
N PHE A 28 10.40 -4.29 -21.13
CA PHE A 28 11.47 -4.25 -20.13
C PHE A 28 11.90 -5.65 -19.64
N LEU A 29 11.13 -6.70 -19.94
CA LEU A 29 11.46 -8.07 -19.53
C LEU A 29 12.76 -8.57 -20.12
N VAL A 30 13.22 -8.00 -21.24
CA VAL A 30 14.54 -8.29 -21.82
C VAL A 30 15.70 -7.77 -20.97
N THR A 31 15.42 -6.85 -20.06
CA THR A 31 16.38 -6.28 -19.11
C THR A 31 15.81 -6.42 -17.69
N PRO A 32 16.01 -7.60 -17.06
CA PRO A 32 15.35 -7.92 -15.78
C PRO A 32 15.54 -6.87 -14.68
N ASN A 33 16.70 -6.27 -14.57
CA ASN A 33 16.94 -5.19 -13.57
C ASN A 33 16.01 -4.01 -13.73
N VAL A 34 15.72 -3.61 -14.97
CA VAL A 34 14.79 -2.50 -15.25
C VAL A 34 13.37 -2.92 -14.92
N ALA A 35 12.97 -4.12 -15.34
CA ALA A 35 11.64 -4.66 -15.05
C ALA A 35 11.38 -4.79 -13.54
N ILE A 36 12.37 -5.26 -12.78
CA ILE A 36 12.30 -5.36 -11.32
C ILE A 36 12.16 -3.98 -10.68
N ALA A 37 12.90 -2.98 -11.18
CA ALA A 37 12.77 -1.61 -10.67
C ALA A 37 11.36 -1.05 -10.90
N GLN A 38 10.77 -1.29 -12.07
CA GLN A 38 9.39 -0.89 -12.37
C GLN A 38 8.38 -1.61 -11.48
N ALA A 39 8.54 -2.92 -11.31
CA ALA A 39 7.68 -3.69 -10.40
C ALA A 39 7.79 -3.20 -8.95
N THR A 40 8.98 -2.86 -8.50
CA THR A 40 9.22 -2.31 -7.16
C THR A 40 8.48 -0.99 -6.96
N GLU A 41 8.51 -0.10 -7.94
CA GLU A 41 7.76 1.16 -7.91
C GLU A 41 6.24 0.92 -7.74
N ALA A 42 5.69 -0.03 -8.47
CA ALA A 42 4.28 -0.39 -8.38
C ALA A 42 3.93 -0.98 -7.00
N VAL A 43 4.79 -1.83 -6.45
CA VAL A 43 4.59 -2.42 -5.11
C VAL A 43 4.68 -1.34 -4.01
N VAL A 44 5.59 -0.39 -4.14
CA VAL A 44 5.68 0.76 -3.22
C VAL A 44 4.38 1.58 -3.26
N GLN A 45 3.82 1.80 -4.44
CA GLN A 45 2.53 2.49 -4.55
C GLN A 45 1.40 1.72 -3.85
N MET A 46 1.34 0.40 -3.99
CA MET A 46 0.38 -0.43 -3.26
C MET A 46 0.48 -0.23 -1.75
N GLY A 47 1.70 -0.23 -1.21
CA GLY A 47 1.96 0.00 0.21
C GLY A 47 1.49 1.38 0.68
N VAL A 48 1.75 2.42 -0.10
CA VAL A 48 1.30 3.79 0.19
C VAL A 48 -0.22 3.88 0.21
N LEU A 49 -0.89 3.28 -0.76
CA LEU A 49 -2.35 3.27 -0.84
C LEU A 49 -2.97 2.49 0.33
N ALA A 50 -2.40 1.34 0.68
CA ALA A 50 -2.84 0.54 1.82
C ALA A 50 -2.71 1.33 3.14
N GLN A 51 -1.60 2.04 3.33
CA GLN A 51 -1.39 2.90 4.50
C GLN A 51 -2.40 4.04 4.56
N LYS A 52 -2.61 4.75 3.46
CA LYS A 52 -3.60 5.84 3.38
C LYS A 52 -5.00 5.34 3.72
N ASN A 53 -5.38 4.18 3.20
CA ASN A 53 -6.68 3.59 3.47
C ASN A 53 -6.84 3.22 4.94
N PHE A 54 -5.83 2.64 5.55
CA PHE A 54 -5.89 2.29 6.97
C PHE A 54 -6.06 3.53 7.85
N ILE A 55 -5.32 4.60 7.56
CA ILE A 55 -5.45 5.88 8.26
C ILE A 55 -6.85 6.47 8.07
N SER A 56 -7.38 6.46 6.85
CA SER A 56 -8.72 6.97 6.54
C SER A 56 -9.81 6.20 7.27
N VAL A 57 -9.69 4.88 7.35
CA VAL A 57 -10.61 4.04 8.11
C VAL A 57 -10.54 4.34 9.60
N ARG A 58 -9.34 4.54 10.16
CA ARG A 58 -9.20 4.97 11.56
C ARG A 58 -9.91 6.28 11.84
N GLU A 59 -9.79 7.24 10.93
CA GLU A 59 -10.45 8.54 11.05
C GLU A 59 -11.99 8.45 11.04
N LEU A 60 -12.56 7.45 10.36
CA LEU A 60 -14.01 7.21 10.37
C LEU A 60 -14.58 6.96 11.77
N TYR A 61 -13.78 6.44 12.69
CA TYR A 61 -14.21 6.22 14.07
C TYR A 61 -14.30 7.50 14.89
N ASP A 62 -13.62 8.56 14.46
CA ASP A 62 -13.74 9.90 15.05
C ASP A 62 -14.85 10.68 14.36
N LYS A 63 -14.92 10.60 13.03
CA LYS A 63 -15.92 11.29 12.22
C LYS A 63 -16.27 10.45 10.99
N TYR A 64 -17.50 9.97 10.94
CA TYR A 64 -18.01 9.26 9.77
C TYR A 64 -18.24 10.24 8.63
N ASP A 65 -17.56 10.03 7.50
CA ASP A 65 -17.58 10.91 6.34
C ASP A 65 -17.74 10.13 5.04
N LEU A 66 -18.80 10.40 4.29
CA LEU A 66 -19.10 9.72 3.03
C LEU A 66 -18.03 9.96 1.94
N LYS A 67 -17.41 11.11 1.92
CA LYS A 67 -16.33 11.40 0.97
C LYS A 67 -15.09 10.56 1.25
N SER A 68 -14.76 10.37 2.53
CA SER A 68 -13.67 9.48 2.94
C SER A 68 -13.94 8.04 2.54
N ILE A 69 -15.18 7.59 2.65
CA ILE A 69 -15.61 6.24 2.25
C ILE A 69 -15.42 6.03 0.74
N ASP A 70 -15.83 6.99 -0.07
CA ASP A 70 -15.64 6.91 -1.52
C ASP A 70 -14.16 6.79 -1.89
N LYS A 71 -13.31 7.60 -1.24
CA LYS A 71 -11.84 7.53 -1.45
C LYS A 71 -11.26 6.18 -1.01
N ILE A 72 -11.71 5.63 0.10
CA ILE A 72 -11.29 4.30 0.58
C ILE A 72 -11.61 3.24 -0.47
N LYS A 73 -12.83 3.25 -1.02
CA LYS A 73 -13.26 2.31 -2.04
C LYS A 73 -12.46 2.45 -3.34
N GLU A 74 -12.23 3.68 -3.80
CA GLU A 74 -11.41 3.95 -4.99
C GLU A 74 -9.98 3.42 -4.83
N ARG A 75 -9.37 3.61 -3.64
CA ARG A 75 -8.03 3.10 -3.36
C ARG A 75 -7.99 1.57 -3.29
N GLU A 76 -9.02 0.93 -2.74
CA GLU A 76 -9.12 -0.53 -2.72
C GLU A 76 -9.19 -1.11 -4.14
N GLU A 77 -10.01 -0.52 -5.01
CA GLU A 77 -10.08 -0.91 -6.42
C GLU A 77 -8.73 -0.75 -7.13
N LEU A 78 -7.98 0.30 -6.80
CA LEU A 78 -6.66 0.53 -7.37
C LEU A 78 -5.62 -0.47 -6.83
N ILE A 79 -5.67 -0.78 -5.55
CA ILE A 79 -4.79 -1.78 -4.93
C ILE A 79 -5.03 -3.16 -5.58
N ASP A 80 -6.28 -3.58 -5.72
CA ASP A 80 -6.65 -4.84 -6.37
C ASP A 80 -6.12 -4.92 -7.79
N ARG A 81 -6.27 -3.85 -8.53
CA ARG A 81 -5.79 -3.75 -9.91
C ARG A 81 -4.27 -3.83 -10.01
N LEU A 82 -3.56 -3.13 -9.11
CA LEU A 82 -2.10 -3.19 -9.02
C LEU A 82 -1.62 -4.57 -8.62
N GLU A 83 -2.31 -5.22 -7.69
CA GLU A 83 -1.99 -6.59 -7.28
C GLU A 83 -2.01 -7.55 -8.47
N ASP A 84 -3.10 -7.55 -9.23
CA ASP A 84 -3.24 -8.40 -10.41
C ASP A 84 -2.16 -8.11 -11.45
N ARG A 85 -1.91 -6.85 -11.74
CA ARG A 85 -0.93 -6.42 -12.74
C ARG A 85 0.50 -6.75 -12.32
N VAL A 86 0.87 -6.41 -11.10
CA VAL A 86 2.21 -6.69 -10.57
C VAL A 86 2.44 -8.20 -10.44
N GLY A 87 1.47 -8.93 -9.90
CA GLY A 87 1.55 -10.38 -9.77
C GLY A 87 1.80 -11.07 -11.11
N SER A 88 1.03 -10.72 -12.13
CA SER A 88 1.21 -11.23 -13.49
C SER A 88 2.57 -10.87 -14.07
N TYR A 89 3.03 -9.66 -13.84
CA TYR A 89 4.33 -9.20 -14.31
C TYR A 89 5.50 -9.92 -13.65
N LEU A 90 5.42 -10.16 -12.34
CA LEU A 90 6.41 -10.90 -11.58
C LEU A 90 6.51 -12.38 -12.04
N ILE A 91 5.37 -12.98 -12.40
CA ILE A 91 5.36 -14.33 -12.97
C ILE A 91 6.15 -14.36 -14.29
N LYS A 92 5.94 -13.39 -15.16
CA LYS A 92 6.70 -13.26 -16.42
C LYS A 92 8.19 -13.06 -16.16
N LEU A 93 8.53 -12.26 -15.15
CA LEU A 93 9.92 -12.03 -14.73
C LEU A 93 10.61 -13.31 -14.29
N ASN A 94 9.93 -14.19 -13.57
CA ASN A 94 10.50 -15.47 -13.16
C ASN A 94 10.97 -16.34 -14.33
N ASP A 95 10.34 -16.20 -15.49
CA ASP A 95 10.68 -16.96 -16.68
C ASP A 95 11.80 -16.32 -17.52
N CYS A 96 12.35 -15.19 -17.05
CA CYS A 96 13.37 -14.42 -17.80
C CYS A 96 14.84 -14.80 -17.49
N GLY A 97 15.07 -15.88 -16.77
CA GLY A 97 16.44 -16.32 -16.45
C GLY A 97 17.14 -15.41 -15.46
N LEU A 98 16.49 -15.14 -14.35
CA LEU A 98 17.00 -14.27 -13.29
C LEU A 98 18.23 -14.86 -12.61
N ASN A 99 19.18 -14.00 -12.21
CA ASN A 99 20.24 -14.40 -11.31
C ASN A 99 19.70 -14.57 -9.87
N GLU A 100 20.55 -14.99 -8.94
CA GLU A 100 20.14 -15.30 -7.58
C GLU A 100 19.63 -14.05 -6.82
N ASP A 101 20.27 -12.91 -6.99
CA ASP A 101 19.86 -11.65 -6.34
C ASP A 101 18.54 -11.13 -6.89
N GLU A 102 18.38 -11.16 -8.21
CA GLU A 102 17.14 -10.80 -8.90
C GLU A 102 15.99 -11.70 -8.47
N SER A 103 16.23 -13.00 -8.39
CA SER A 103 15.24 -13.99 -7.95
C SER A 103 14.80 -13.75 -6.51
N ARG A 104 15.72 -13.41 -5.61
CA ARG A 104 15.40 -13.03 -4.23
C ARG A 104 14.54 -11.77 -4.15
N THR A 105 14.84 -10.77 -4.95
CA THR A 105 14.06 -9.53 -5.02
C THR A 105 12.63 -9.81 -5.49
N VAL A 106 12.48 -10.58 -6.56
CA VAL A 106 11.15 -10.96 -7.08
C VAL A 106 10.34 -11.72 -6.02
N THR A 107 10.98 -12.66 -5.33
CA THR A 107 10.32 -13.39 -4.21
C THR A 107 9.89 -12.44 -3.10
N ALA A 108 10.71 -11.49 -2.73
CA ALA A 108 10.36 -10.46 -1.74
C ALA A 108 9.17 -9.62 -2.18
N LEU A 109 9.10 -9.24 -3.45
CA LEU A 109 7.97 -8.49 -4.00
C LEU A 109 6.67 -9.30 -3.97
N PHE A 110 6.70 -10.60 -4.25
CA PHE A 110 5.53 -11.47 -4.08
C PHE A 110 5.05 -11.50 -2.64
N HIS A 111 5.95 -11.59 -1.67
CA HIS A 111 5.59 -11.55 -0.26
C HIS A 111 4.95 -10.22 0.13
N LEU A 112 5.49 -9.11 -0.33
CA LEU A 112 4.93 -7.77 -0.06
C LEU A 112 3.52 -7.62 -0.62
N ILE A 113 3.27 -8.08 -1.83
CA ILE A 113 1.93 -8.05 -2.44
C ILE A 113 0.94 -8.79 -1.55
N SER A 114 1.29 -9.99 -1.10
CA SER A 114 0.44 -10.79 -0.22
C SER A 114 0.17 -10.11 1.13
N GLU A 115 1.18 -9.45 1.70
CA GLU A 115 1.01 -8.71 2.95
C GLU A 115 0.12 -7.48 2.78
N TYR A 116 0.24 -6.76 1.67
CA TYR A 116 -0.61 -5.60 1.37
C TYR A 116 -2.05 -6.01 1.12
N GLU A 117 -2.29 -7.13 0.45
CA GLU A 117 -3.63 -7.72 0.31
C GLU A 117 -4.24 -8.01 1.68
N ARG A 118 -3.47 -8.62 2.58
CA ARG A 118 -3.93 -8.93 3.94
C ARG A 118 -4.27 -7.67 4.72
N ILE A 119 -3.45 -6.61 4.61
CA ILE A 119 -3.75 -5.31 5.22
C ILE A 119 -5.04 -4.73 4.64
N GLY A 120 -5.25 -4.84 3.33
CA GLY A 120 -6.49 -4.44 2.66
C GLY A 120 -7.72 -5.15 3.23
N ASP A 121 -7.64 -6.46 3.41
CA ASP A 121 -8.73 -7.26 4.00
C ASP A 121 -9.07 -6.80 5.42
N TYR A 122 -8.07 -6.55 6.26
CA TYR A 122 -8.26 -5.98 7.60
C TYR A 122 -8.90 -4.59 7.54
N THR A 123 -8.45 -3.75 6.63
CA THR A 123 -8.98 -2.40 6.43
C THR A 123 -10.48 -2.44 6.10
N ILE A 124 -10.89 -3.33 5.20
CA ILE A 124 -12.30 -3.50 4.83
C ILE A 124 -13.11 -3.99 6.03
N ASN A 125 -12.62 -4.97 6.79
CA ASN A 125 -13.31 -5.46 7.99
C ASN A 125 -13.54 -4.34 9.02
N ILE A 126 -12.56 -3.49 9.24
CA ILE A 126 -12.65 -2.35 10.15
C ILE A 126 -13.64 -1.31 9.61
N TYR A 127 -13.62 -1.03 8.31
CA TYR A 127 -14.56 -0.16 7.64
C TYR A 127 -16.01 -0.66 7.78
N GLU A 128 -16.25 -1.92 7.50
CA GLU A 128 -17.58 -2.53 7.63
C GLU A 128 -18.11 -2.43 9.05
N THR A 129 -17.24 -2.60 10.04
CA THR A 129 -17.60 -2.41 11.45
C THR A 129 -17.96 -0.96 11.74
N ALA A 130 -17.20 0.02 11.23
CA ALA A 130 -17.52 1.43 11.38
C ALA A 130 -18.89 1.79 10.78
N ASP A 131 -19.18 1.23 9.59
CA ASP A 131 -20.45 1.43 8.90
C ASP A 131 -21.63 0.90 9.71
N VAL A 132 -21.54 -0.33 10.23
CA VAL A 132 -22.57 -0.93 11.10
C VAL A 132 -22.80 -0.10 12.37
N LEU A 133 -21.74 0.37 13.00
CA LEU A 133 -21.84 1.19 14.22
C LEU A 133 -22.49 2.54 13.93
N TYR A 134 -22.17 3.15 12.80
CA TYR A 134 -22.79 4.39 12.37
C TYR A 134 -24.31 4.21 12.15
N GLU A 135 -24.71 3.14 11.42
CA GLU A 135 -26.12 2.83 11.16
C GLU A 135 -26.91 2.58 12.46
N LYS A 136 -26.28 1.95 13.44
CA LYS A 136 -26.89 1.65 14.73
C LYS A 136 -26.80 2.79 15.74
N GLU A 137 -26.20 3.92 15.36
CA GLU A 137 -25.95 5.06 16.24
C GLU A 137 -25.17 4.70 17.52
N ILE A 138 -24.27 3.73 17.43
CA ILE A 138 -23.40 3.29 18.52
C ILE A 138 -22.04 3.97 18.39
N GLY A 139 -21.60 4.66 19.47
CA GLY A 139 -20.28 5.26 19.55
C GLY A 139 -19.18 4.22 19.79
N PHE A 140 -17.96 4.53 19.35
CA PHE A 140 -16.78 3.73 19.65
C PHE A 140 -16.24 4.05 21.03
N SER A 141 -15.83 3.03 21.77
CA SER A 141 -15.16 3.21 23.05
C SER A 141 -13.76 3.80 22.86
N GLU A 142 -13.27 4.57 23.83
CA GLU A 142 -11.90 5.10 23.81
C GLU A 142 -10.85 3.98 23.76
N GLN A 143 -11.13 2.85 24.41
CA GLN A 143 -10.26 1.67 24.35
C GLN A 143 -10.15 1.12 22.93
N ALA A 144 -11.26 0.98 22.22
CA ALA A 144 -11.26 0.51 20.83
C ALA A 144 -10.49 1.45 19.90
N LYS A 145 -10.66 2.77 20.07
CA LYS A 145 -9.88 3.79 19.35
C LYS A 145 -8.38 3.67 19.62
N HIS A 146 -8.02 3.45 20.89
CA HIS A 146 -6.63 3.26 21.28
C HIS A 146 -6.01 2.02 20.63
N GLU A 147 -6.73 0.90 20.61
CA GLU A 147 -6.29 -0.32 19.95
C GLU A 147 -6.08 -0.12 18.45
N LEU A 148 -6.97 0.62 17.78
CA LEU A 148 -6.80 0.98 16.37
C LEU A 148 -5.59 1.89 16.15
N ASP A 149 -5.33 2.82 17.05
CA ASP A 149 -4.14 3.68 16.97
C ASP A 149 -2.84 2.89 17.07
N VAL A 150 -2.79 1.89 17.95
CA VAL A 150 -1.65 0.98 18.07
C VAL A 150 -1.38 0.25 16.76
N VAL A 151 -2.43 -0.26 16.11
CA VAL A 151 -2.30 -0.96 14.82
C VAL A 151 -1.91 0.01 13.70
N CYS A 152 -2.48 1.20 13.66
CA CYS A 152 -2.10 2.24 12.70
C CYS A 152 -0.63 2.61 12.80
N ASN A 153 -0.14 2.81 14.01
CA ASN A 153 1.26 3.14 14.25
C ASN A 153 2.19 2.01 13.81
N ALA A 154 1.82 0.76 14.09
CA ALA A 154 2.57 -0.41 13.66
C ALA A 154 2.64 -0.50 12.11
N ILE A 155 1.54 -0.24 11.42
CA ILE A 155 1.51 -0.24 9.94
C ILE A 155 2.35 0.90 9.38
N GLN A 156 2.31 2.09 9.99
CA GLN A 156 3.15 3.21 9.58
C GLN A 156 4.65 2.92 9.73
N GLU A 157 5.05 2.21 10.80
CA GLU A 157 6.44 1.79 10.99
C GLU A 157 6.91 0.78 9.94
N ILE A 158 6.02 -0.10 9.47
CA ILE A 158 6.35 -1.12 8.48
C ILE A 158 6.44 -0.53 7.07
N ILE A 159 5.49 0.34 6.70
CA ILE A 159 5.35 0.89 5.34
C ILE A 159 6.04 2.24 5.21
N GLY A 160 6.10 3.01 6.30
CA GLY A 160 6.67 4.35 6.32
C GLY A 160 8.17 4.36 6.03
N PRO A 161 8.74 5.51 5.63
CA PRO A 161 10.17 5.64 5.49
C PRO A 161 10.80 5.33 6.84
N ARG A 162 11.75 4.39 6.87
CA ARG A 162 12.58 4.16 8.05
C ARG A 162 13.26 5.48 8.36
N SER A 163 12.90 6.09 9.48
CA SER A 163 13.66 7.22 9.97
C SER A 163 15.11 6.78 10.13
N GLU A 164 16.02 7.47 9.48
CA GLU A 164 17.47 7.19 9.54
C GLU A 164 18.07 7.52 10.92
N GLU A 165 17.30 7.41 12.00
CA GLU A 165 17.71 7.77 13.34
C GLU A 165 18.53 6.71 14.08
N HIS A 166 19.06 5.68 13.41
CA HIS A 166 19.87 4.65 14.06
C HIS A 166 21.30 4.53 13.50
N THR A 167 21.87 5.59 12.93
CA THR A 167 23.29 5.60 12.55
C THR A 167 24.07 6.72 13.25
N SER A 168 23.93 6.86 14.55
CA SER A 168 24.85 7.68 15.32
C SER A 168 25.22 6.99 16.64
N GLU A 169 26.01 5.94 16.51
CA GLU A 169 26.94 5.47 17.57
C GLU A 169 28.02 4.58 16.98
#